data_f99b1f88c6f7900317fefe803291b8e0
#
_entry.id   f99b1f88c6f7900317fefe803291b8e0
#
_cell.length_a   1.000
_cell.length_b   1.000
_cell.length_c   1.000
_cell.angle_alpha   90.00
_cell.angle_beta   90.00
_cell.angle_gamma   90.00
#
_symmetry.space_group_name_H-M   'P 1'
#
loop_
_entity.id
_entity.type
_entity.pdbx_description
1 polymer ?
#
loop_
_entity_poly.entity_id
_entity_poly.type
_entity_poly.pdbx_seq_one_letter_code
_entity_poly.pdbx_strand_id
1 'polypeptide(L)'
;MIKLNQTQAKAVASKIRERILQHNREVRKQMKDDYVNSDDYKNKQREIREMVIVVYQTQIKIGRKYGLACSTYNYQWMYSEDDIEKVIERLCEDLVADYIKEHDKTKNPPSEEQLVTDLIFQSLTSDKLEDLMNTFIEPYL
;
A
#
# COMPACT_ATOMS: atom_id res chain seq x y z
N MET A 1 -22.11 -22.55 26.71
CA MET A 1 -22.17 -21.34 25.87
C MET A 1 -21.28 -20.26 26.44
N ILE A 2 -20.54 -19.61 25.60
CA ILE A 2 -19.67 -18.48 25.95
C ILE A 2 -20.58 -17.28 26.21
N LYS A 3 -20.34 -16.57 27.30
CA LYS A 3 -21.07 -15.35 27.62
C LYS A 3 -20.05 -14.25 27.87
N LEU A 4 -19.97 -13.31 26.94
CA LEU A 4 -19.02 -12.19 27.00
C LEU A 4 -19.70 -10.96 27.64
N ASN A 5 -19.02 -10.37 28.61
CA ASN A 5 -19.38 -9.03 29.08
C ASN A 5 -18.79 -7.97 28.14
N GLN A 6 -19.14 -6.71 28.38
CA GLN A 6 -18.71 -5.63 27.54
C GLN A 6 -17.19 -5.47 27.46
N THR A 7 -16.50 -5.63 28.58
CA THR A 7 -15.03 -5.53 28.64
C THR A 7 -14.36 -6.65 27.83
N GLN A 8 -14.86 -7.87 28.01
CA GLN A 8 -14.38 -9.03 27.25
C GLN A 8 -14.67 -8.90 25.74
N ALA A 9 -15.86 -8.44 25.40
CA ALA A 9 -16.24 -8.21 24.01
C ALA A 9 -15.35 -7.16 23.33
N LYS A 10 -14.97 -6.09 24.04
CA LYS A 10 -14.01 -5.10 23.52
C LYS A 10 -12.64 -5.72 23.25
N ALA A 11 -12.15 -6.55 24.15
CA ALA A 11 -10.86 -7.22 23.97
C ALA A 11 -10.89 -8.17 22.76
N VAL A 12 -11.97 -8.92 22.60
CA VAL A 12 -12.15 -9.83 21.47
C VAL A 12 -12.32 -9.05 20.16
N ALA A 13 -13.08 -7.97 20.17
CA ALA A 13 -13.26 -7.10 19.01
C ALA A 13 -11.91 -6.51 18.54
N SER A 14 -11.08 -6.09 19.47
CA SER A 14 -9.73 -5.59 19.15
C SER A 14 -8.88 -6.66 18.46
N LYS A 15 -8.92 -7.90 18.96
CA LYS A 15 -8.20 -9.02 18.34
C LYS A 15 -8.73 -9.35 16.95
N ILE A 16 -10.02 -9.34 16.75
CA ILE A 16 -10.66 -9.58 15.45
C ILE A 16 -10.20 -8.52 14.45
N ARG A 17 -10.29 -7.25 14.83
CA ARG A 17 -9.84 -6.15 13.98
C ARG A 17 -8.35 -6.25 13.63
N GLU A 18 -7.52 -6.56 14.61
CA GLU A 18 -6.09 -6.74 14.42
C GLU A 18 -5.78 -7.87 13.43
N ARG A 19 -6.43 -9.01 13.56
CA ARG A 19 -6.26 -10.14 12.64
C ARG A 19 -6.67 -9.80 11.21
N ILE A 20 -7.78 -9.09 11.03
CA ILE A 20 -8.25 -8.64 9.72
C ILE A 20 -7.25 -7.64 9.11
N LEU A 21 -6.81 -6.66 9.89
CA LEU A 21 -5.84 -5.67 9.43
C LEU A 21 -4.48 -6.31 9.09
N GLN A 22 -4.04 -7.29 9.87
CA GLN A 22 -2.81 -8.04 9.59
C GLN A 22 -2.94 -8.84 8.30
N HIS A 23 -4.05 -9.53 8.10
CA HIS A 23 -4.33 -10.23 6.85
C HIS A 23 -4.29 -9.28 5.65
N ASN A 24 -4.93 -8.11 5.77
CA ASN A 24 -4.95 -7.10 4.72
C ASN A 24 -3.54 -6.59 4.38
N ARG A 25 -2.70 -6.37 5.40
CA ARG A 25 -1.29 -5.98 5.19
C ARG A 25 -0.50 -7.05 4.44
N GLU A 26 -0.71 -8.31 4.80
CA GLU A 26 -0.04 -9.45 4.14
C GLU A 26 -0.47 -9.58 2.68
N VAL A 27 -1.77 -9.44 2.41
CA VAL A 27 -2.31 -9.47 1.04
C VAL A 27 -1.73 -8.34 0.20
N ARG A 28 -1.67 -7.12 0.72
CA ARG A 28 -1.08 -5.98 0.01
C ARG A 28 0.42 -6.15 -0.22
N LYS A 29 1.13 -6.67 0.76
CA LYS A 29 2.56 -6.96 0.62
C LYS A 29 2.81 -7.99 -0.47
N GLN A 30 2.06 -9.07 -0.49
CA GLN A 30 2.16 -10.09 -1.52
C GLN A 30 1.83 -9.53 -2.91
N MET A 31 0.80 -8.71 -3.00
CA MET A 31 0.43 -8.02 -4.23
C MET A 31 1.56 -7.12 -4.75
N LYS A 32 2.19 -6.37 -3.86
CA LYS A 32 3.35 -5.54 -4.19
C LYS A 32 4.51 -6.39 -4.69
N ASP A 33 4.86 -7.46 -3.97
CA ASP A 33 5.97 -8.33 -4.33
C ASP A 33 5.73 -9.00 -5.69
N ASP A 34 4.52 -9.47 -5.94
CA ASP A 34 4.15 -10.07 -7.22
C ASP A 34 4.23 -9.06 -8.37
N TYR A 35 3.77 -7.84 -8.14
CA TYR A 35 3.82 -6.80 -9.16
C TYR A 35 5.24 -6.38 -9.51
N VAL A 36 6.10 -6.11 -8.51
CA VAL A 36 7.48 -5.67 -8.76
C VAL A 36 8.34 -6.77 -9.40
N ASN A 37 7.93 -8.03 -9.29
CA ASN A 37 8.58 -9.15 -9.96
C ASN A 37 7.99 -9.46 -11.34
N SER A 38 6.90 -8.80 -11.73
CA SER A 38 6.25 -9.02 -13.02
C SER A 38 7.03 -8.36 -14.16
N ASP A 39 6.90 -8.94 -15.35
CA ASP A 39 7.48 -8.37 -16.57
C ASP A 39 6.85 -7.02 -16.92
N ASP A 40 5.56 -6.86 -16.64
CA ASP A 40 4.84 -5.60 -16.87
C ASP A 40 5.47 -4.44 -16.07
N TYR A 41 5.74 -4.64 -14.79
CA TYR A 41 6.40 -3.63 -13.97
C TYR A 41 7.81 -3.34 -14.47
N LYS A 42 8.58 -4.37 -14.79
CA LYS A 42 9.95 -4.21 -15.29
C LYS A 42 10.00 -3.43 -16.59
N ASN A 43 9.04 -3.67 -17.49
CA ASN A 43 8.91 -2.93 -18.72
C ASN A 43 8.55 -1.46 -18.48
N LYS A 44 7.59 -1.20 -17.60
CA LYS A 44 7.19 0.16 -17.22
C LYS A 44 8.32 0.91 -16.52
N GLN A 45 9.08 0.24 -15.67
CA GLN A 45 10.25 0.81 -15.02
C GLN A 45 11.30 1.24 -16.05
N ARG A 46 11.53 0.42 -17.06
CA ARG A 46 12.44 0.74 -18.17
C ARG A 46 11.95 1.94 -18.97
N GLU A 47 10.66 1.98 -19.30
CA GLU A 47 10.05 3.11 -20.00
C GLU A 47 10.15 4.42 -19.21
N ILE A 48 9.92 4.38 -17.90
CA ILE A 48 10.09 5.53 -17.01
C ILE A 48 11.54 6.01 -17.04
N ARG A 49 12.49 5.10 -16.91
CA ARG A 49 13.92 5.44 -16.96
C ARG A 49 14.31 6.11 -18.27
N GLU A 50 13.90 5.55 -19.39
CA GLU A 50 14.17 6.11 -20.71
C GLU A 50 13.54 7.50 -20.87
N MET A 51 12.29 7.67 -20.45
CA MET A 51 11.59 8.95 -20.51
C MET A 51 12.29 10.03 -19.69
N VAL A 52 12.67 9.72 -18.44
CA VAL A 52 13.35 10.67 -17.55
C VAL A 52 14.69 11.08 -18.12
N ILE A 53 15.46 10.13 -18.66
CA ILE A 53 16.77 10.42 -19.28
C ILE A 53 16.61 11.30 -20.52
N VAL A 54 15.64 11.04 -21.37
CA VAL A 54 15.37 11.84 -22.57
C VAL A 54 14.97 13.27 -22.19
N VAL A 55 14.09 13.44 -21.21
CA VAL A 55 13.68 14.75 -20.72
C VAL A 55 14.89 15.53 -20.18
N TYR A 56 15.71 14.87 -19.37
CA TYR A 56 16.93 15.46 -18.84
C TYR A 56 17.88 15.93 -19.94
N GLN A 57 18.18 15.06 -20.92
CA GLN A 57 19.05 15.39 -22.03
C GLN A 57 18.49 16.53 -22.89
N THR A 58 17.19 16.54 -23.12
CA THR A 58 16.50 17.58 -23.90
C THR A 58 16.61 18.93 -23.19
N GLN A 59 16.40 18.96 -21.87
CA GLN A 59 16.53 20.19 -21.08
C GLN A 59 17.94 20.75 -21.11
N ILE A 60 18.97 19.90 -21.04
CA ILE A 60 20.36 20.33 -21.16
C ILE A 60 20.61 20.94 -22.54
N LYS A 61 20.16 20.30 -23.61
CA LYS A 61 20.32 20.81 -24.97
C LYS A 61 19.67 22.18 -25.17
N ILE A 62 18.44 22.34 -24.68
CA ILE A 62 17.70 23.60 -24.73
C ILE A 62 18.44 24.67 -23.94
N GLY A 63 18.86 24.35 -22.73
CA GLY A 63 19.62 25.29 -21.91
C GLY A 63 20.89 25.77 -22.56
N ARG A 64 21.67 24.88 -23.16
CA ARG A 64 22.89 25.22 -23.88
C ARG A 64 22.61 26.07 -25.13
N LYS A 65 21.59 25.70 -25.90
CA LYS A 65 21.23 26.42 -27.14
C LYS A 65 20.80 27.86 -26.90
N TYR A 66 20.02 28.09 -25.84
CA TYR A 66 19.45 29.42 -25.55
C TYR A 66 20.17 30.19 -24.45
N GLY A 67 21.30 29.69 -23.97
CA GLY A 67 22.04 30.32 -22.89
C GLY A 67 21.30 30.34 -21.56
N LEU A 68 20.31 29.52 -21.41
CA LEU A 68 19.53 29.39 -20.17
C LEU A 68 20.31 28.69 -19.08
N ALA A 69 21.40 28.07 -19.43
CA ALA A 69 22.35 27.45 -18.51
C ALA A 69 23.35 28.44 -17.94
N CYS A 70 22.98 29.71 -17.87
CA CYS A 70 23.82 30.74 -17.24
C CYS A 70 24.16 30.43 -15.78
N SER A 71 23.42 29.58 -15.14
CA SER A 71 23.84 28.95 -13.92
C SER A 71 24.15 27.49 -14.19
N THR A 72 25.35 27.19 -14.61
CA THR A 72 25.93 25.86 -14.62
C THR A 72 25.68 25.18 -13.26
N TYR A 73 25.63 25.95 -12.21
CA TYR A 73 25.29 25.54 -10.86
C TYR A 73 23.89 24.97 -10.74
N ASN A 74 22.86 25.64 -11.27
CA ASN A 74 21.48 25.14 -11.24
C ASN A 74 21.29 23.87 -12.07
N TYR A 75 22.02 23.77 -13.17
CA TYR A 75 22.00 22.58 -14.01
C TYR A 75 22.60 21.37 -13.31
N GLN A 76 23.77 21.55 -12.70
CA GLN A 76 24.44 20.48 -11.97
C GLN A 76 23.63 20.05 -10.74
N TRP A 77 22.93 21.02 -10.12
CA TRP A 77 22.12 20.74 -8.95
C TRP A 77 20.79 20.05 -9.26
N MET A 78 20.12 20.52 -10.33
CA MET A 78 18.81 19.94 -10.73
C MET A 78 18.93 18.60 -11.44
N TYR A 79 20.05 18.33 -12.07
CA TYR A 79 20.21 17.22 -13.00
C TYR A 79 21.47 16.40 -12.73
N SER A 80 21.88 16.27 -11.48
CA SER A 80 22.89 15.29 -11.11
C SER A 80 22.35 13.88 -11.33
N GLU A 81 23.24 12.92 -11.56
CA GLU A 81 22.87 11.51 -11.73
C GLU A 81 22.04 11.01 -10.55
N ASP A 82 22.40 11.42 -9.32
CA ASP A 82 21.66 11.06 -8.11
C ASP A 82 20.24 11.61 -8.11
N ASP A 83 20.03 12.83 -8.60
CA ASP A 83 18.69 13.42 -8.69
C ASP A 83 17.81 12.71 -9.73
N ILE A 84 18.41 12.28 -10.83
CA ILE A 84 17.72 11.49 -11.85
C ILE A 84 17.27 10.15 -11.29
N GLU A 85 18.15 9.45 -10.59
CA GLU A 85 17.83 8.17 -9.99
C GLU A 85 16.73 8.31 -8.92
N LYS A 86 16.74 9.38 -8.13
CA LYS A 86 15.67 9.66 -7.15
C LYS A 86 14.33 9.92 -7.84
N VAL A 87 14.32 10.65 -8.94
CA VAL A 87 13.09 10.88 -9.71
C VAL A 87 12.55 9.58 -10.29
N ILE A 88 13.41 8.76 -10.85
CA ILE A 88 13.02 7.43 -11.37
C ILE A 88 12.44 6.57 -10.27
N GLU A 89 13.13 6.50 -9.14
CA GLU A 89 12.69 5.73 -7.97
C GLU A 89 11.32 6.18 -7.47
N ARG A 90 11.11 7.49 -7.35
CA ARG A 90 9.83 8.07 -6.94
C ARG A 90 8.70 7.73 -7.90
N LEU A 91 8.93 7.84 -9.21
CA LEU A 91 7.94 7.50 -10.22
C LEU A 91 7.60 6.01 -10.21
N CYS A 92 8.59 5.16 -9.97
CA CYS A 92 8.37 3.72 -9.82
C CYS A 92 7.58 3.38 -8.54
N GLU A 93 7.86 4.07 -7.43
CA GLU A 93 7.09 3.93 -6.19
C GLU A 93 5.64 4.36 -6.39
N ASP A 94 5.39 5.46 -7.08
CA ASP A 94 4.05 5.93 -7.42
C ASP A 94 3.32 4.91 -8.29
N LEU A 95 4.00 4.29 -9.23
CA LEU A 95 3.43 3.25 -10.09
C LEU A 95 2.96 2.04 -9.27
N VAL A 96 3.78 1.60 -8.31
CA VAL A 96 3.43 0.50 -7.40
C VAL A 96 2.23 0.88 -6.52
N ALA A 97 2.24 2.09 -5.96
CA ALA A 97 1.14 2.58 -5.13
C ALA A 97 -0.18 2.64 -5.91
N ASP A 98 -0.15 3.12 -7.13
CA ASP A 98 -1.32 3.18 -8.01
C ASP A 98 -1.84 1.78 -8.37
N TYR A 99 -0.94 0.85 -8.65
CA TYR A 99 -1.31 -0.53 -8.92
C TYR A 99 -2.03 -1.17 -7.73
N ILE A 100 -1.48 -1.02 -6.53
CA ILE A 100 -2.10 -1.56 -5.31
C ILE A 100 -3.47 -0.92 -5.10
N LYS A 101 -3.59 0.39 -5.25
CA LYS A 101 -4.85 1.11 -5.09
C LYS A 101 -5.94 0.60 -6.05
N GLU A 102 -5.57 0.32 -7.31
CA GLU A 102 -6.51 -0.18 -8.31
C GLU A 102 -6.94 -1.63 -8.09
N HIS A 103 -6.05 -2.47 -7.56
CA HIS A 103 -6.25 -3.91 -7.45
C HIS A 103 -6.52 -4.38 -6.02
N ASP A 104 -6.49 -3.48 -5.04
CA ASP A 104 -6.73 -3.82 -3.64
C ASP A 104 -8.21 -4.16 -3.43
N LYS A 105 -8.48 -5.41 -3.14
CA LYS A 105 -9.81 -5.93 -2.82
C LYS A 105 -10.00 -6.21 -1.34
N THR A 106 -9.05 -5.82 -0.50
CA THR A 106 -9.14 -6.00 0.93
C THR A 106 -10.27 -5.14 1.49
N LYS A 107 -10.95 -5.67 2.50
CA LYS A 107 -12.07 -4.99 3.16
C LYS A 107 -11.63 -4.47 4.51
N ASN A 108 -12.02 -3.25 4.83
CA ASN A 108 -11.80 -2.72 6.17
C ASN A 108 -12.65 -3.49 7.19
N PRO A 109 -12.09 -3.80 8.37
CA PRO A 109 -12.86 -4.44 9.42
C PRO A 109 -13.99 -3.53 9.91
N PRO A 110 -15.08 -4.10 10.45
CA PRO A 110 -16.15 -3.29 11.05
C PRO A 110 -15.63 -2.51 12.26
N SER A 111 -16.38 -1.48 12.67
CA SER A 111 -16.01 -0.68 13.83
C SER A 111 -16.00 -1.51 15.12
N GLU A 112 -15.21 -1.09 16.10
CA GLU A 112 -15.16 -1.75 17.41
C GLU A 112 -16.54 -1.81 18.05
N GLU A 113 -17.29 -0.72 18.00
CA GLU A 113 -18.64 -0.64 18.59
C GLU A 113 -19.58 -1.66 17.97
N GLN A 114 -19.59 -1.80 16.67
CA GLN A 114 -20.42 -2.77 15.97
C GLN A 114 -20.01 -4.21 16.32
N LEU A 115 -18.72 -4.49 16.36
CA LEU A 115 -18.21 -5.81 16.74
C LEU A 115 -18.56 -6.16 18.18
N VAL A 116 -18.46 -5.22 19.11
CA VAL A 116 -18.81 -5.42 20.51
C VAL A 116 -20.28 -5.80 20.63
N THR A 117 -21.16 -5.07 19.98
CA THR A 117 -22.60 -5.35 19.99
C THR A 117 -22.91 -6.73 19.44
N ASP A 118 -22.33 -7.06 18.28
CA ASP A 118 -22.56 -8.34 17.61
C ASP A 118 -21.97 -9.51 18.41
N LEU A 119 -20.80 -9.32 19.02
CA LEU A 119 -20.15 -10.34 19.86
C LEU A 119 -20.97 -10.67 21.11
N ILE A 120 -21.49 -9.67 21.80
CA ILE A 120 -22.33 -9.87 22.97
C ILE A 120 -23.57 -10.66 22.56
N PHE A 121 -24.20 -10.31 21.46
CA PHE A 121 -25.37 -10.99 20.95
C PHE A 121 -25.07 -12.44 20.55
N GLN A 122 -24.02 -12.67 19.77
CA GLN A 122 -23.71 -14.00 19.26
C GLN A 122 -22.97 -14.90 20.25
N SER A 123 -22.38 -14.35 21.30
CA SER A 123 -21.69 -15.15 22.31
C SER A 123 -22.62 -16.18 23.01
N LEU A 124 -23.91 -15.94 22.97
CA LEU A 124 -24.91 -16.86 23.54
C LEU A 124 -25.11 -18.13 22.70
N THR A 125 -24.58 -18.16 21.47
CA THR A 125 -24.78 -19.29 20.54
C THR A 125 -23.50 -20.09 20.27
N SER A 126 -22.38 -19.68 20.83
CA SER A 126 -21.09 -20.32 20.58
C SER A 126 -20.50 -20.94 21.86
N ASP A 127 -19.94 -22.14 21.71
CA ASP A 127 -19.29 -22.84 22.81
C ASP A 127 -17.79 -22.57 22.91
N LYS A 128 -17.15 -22.15 21.77
CA LYS A 128 -15.73 -21.90 21.69
C LYS A 128 -15.47 -20.49 21.20
N LEU A 129 -14.57 -19.79 21.89
CA LEU A 129 -14.17 -18.41 21.53
C LEU A 129 -13.53 -18.35 20.14
N GLU A 130 -12.69 -19.32 19.82
CA GLU A 130 -12.01 -19.39 18.51
C GLU A 130 -13.02 -19.48 17.37
N ASP A 131 -14.03 -20.31 17.49
CA ASP A 131 -15.09 -20.44 16.48
C ASP A 131 -15.90 -19.16 16.34
N LEU A 132 -16.21 -18.51 17.46
CA LEU A 132 -16.88 -17.22 17.46
C LEU A 132 -16.07 -16.16 16.73
N MET A 133 -14.77 -16.06 17.02
CA MET A 133 -13.88 -15.11 16.36
C MET A 133 -13.78 -15.37 14.85
N ASN A 134 -13.62 -16.62 14.46
CA ASN A 134 -13.51 -17.02 13.06
C ASN A 134 -14.76 -16.65 12.26
N THR A 135 -15.93 -16.74 12.86
CA THR A 135 -17.19 -16.31 12.23
C THR A 135 -17.15 -14.85 11.79
N PHE A 136 -16.51 -13.99 12.59
CA PHE A 136 -16.37 -12.56 12.28
C PHE A 136 -15.20 -12.25 11.33
N ILE A 137 -14.17 -13.08 11.32
CA ILE A 137 -12.96 -12.85 10.51
C ILE A 137 -13.15 -13.37 9.07
N GLU A 138 -13.78 -14.52 8.91
CA GLU A 138 -13.93 -15.25 7.66
C GLU A 138 -14.44 -14.40 6.48
N PRO A 139 -15.46 -13.53 6.63
CA PRO A 139 -15.93 -12.69 5.53
C PRO A 139 -14.88 -11.70 4.98
N TYR A 140 -13.80 -11.49 5.72
CA TYR A 140 -12.74 -10.52 5.36
C TYR A 140 -11.46 -11.21 4.85
N LEU A 141 -11.46 -12.52 4.80
CA LEU A 141 -10.38 -13.30 4.21
C LEU A 141 -10.69 -13.62 2.74
#